data_256ef1d41aaaee53139fd6c9981842e8
#
_entry.id   256ef1d41aaaee53139fd6c9981842e8
#
_cell.length_a   1.000
_cell.length_b   1.000
_cell.length_c   1.000
_cell.angle_alpha   90.00
_cell.angle_beta   90.00
_cell.angle_gamma   90.00
#
_symmetry.space_group_name_H-M   'P 1'
#
loop_
_entity.id
_entity.type
_entity.pdbx_description
1 polymer ?
#
loop_
_entity_poly.entity_id
_entity_poly.type
_entity_poly.pdbx_seq_one_letter_code
_entity_poly.pdbx_strand_id
1 'polypeptide(L)'
;MLHAHDESVRAHLLEGGFGLEKESLRIDGGGFLAHTPADFADDVHIVRDFSENQVEVNTPVCATPAEAIQSLEHYNGLVQRAIANLPERELLWPFSNPPYILNEKDIPIAQYFGDDAGKTEYREYLSDRYGRYKMAFSGIHLNYSFGEALLRADYELARAESPDAPAIFEAYRDQFYVRLAENCVAYSWILTAVMAASPVCDSSFVEKGRIGGDLFQGLATVRCSELGYWNFF
;
A
#
# COMPACT_ATOMS: atom_id res chain seq x y z
N MET A 1 7.37 19.31 18.75
CA MET A 1 7.54 19.62 17.28
C MET A 1 8.97 19.22 16.94
N LEU A 2 9.24 18.69 15.76
CA LEU A 2 10.62 18.33 15.36
C LEU A 2 11.50 19.58 15.30
N HIS A 3 12.67 19.56 15.94
CA HIS A 3 13.63 20.68 15.97
C HIS A 3 14.47 20.74 14.67
N ALA A 4 13.78 20.74 13.51
CA ALA A 4 14.41 20.67 12.19
C ALA A 4 15.34 21.88 11.88
N HIS A 5 15.31 22.93 12.69
CA HIS A 5 16.22 24.08 12.57
C HIS A 5 17.55 23.85 13.27
N ASP A 6 17.62 22.93 14.23
CA ASP A 6 18.85 22.58 14.91
C ASP A 6 19.75 21.73 14.01
N GLU A 7 21.05 22.01 14.03
CA GLU A 7 22.01 21.36 13.15
C GLU A 7 22.17 19.87 13.46
N SER A 8 22.07 19.47 14.72
CA SER A 8 22.16 18.08 15.15
C SER A 8 20.99 17.22 14.62
N VAL A 9 19.79 17.80 14.51
CA VAL A 9 18.61 17.15 13.93
C VAL A 9 18.66 17.23 12.41
N ARG A 10 18.99 18.40 11.88
CA ARG A 10 19.00 18.64 10.42
C ARG A 10 19.99 17.76 9.68
N ALA A 11 21.13 17.43 10.29
CA ALA A 11 22.12 16.53 9.71
C ALA A 11 21.57 15.14 9.36
N HIS A 12 20.50 14.70 10.06
CA HIS A 12 19.91 13.37 9.92
C HIS A 12 18.54 13.35 9.23
N LEU A 13 18.06 14.50 8.71
CA LEU A 13 16.70 14.61 8.14
C LEU A 13 16.40 13.64 6.98
N LEU A 14 17.41 13.24 6.24
CA LEU A 14 17.27 12.34 5.09
C LEU A 14 17.69 10.89 5.41
N GLU A 15 18.06 10.61 6.65
CA GLU A 15 18.35 9.26 7.12
C GLU A 15 17.08 8.57 7.56
N GLY A 16 16.92 7.31 7.14
CA GLY A 16 15.73 6.55 7.49
C GLY A 16 15.67 5.19 6.82
N GLY A 17 14.59 4.48 7.09
CA GLY A 17 14.24 3.25 6.40
C GLY A 17 13.15 3.52 5.37
N PHE A 18 13.34 3.02 4.15
CA PHE A 18 12.41 3.16 3.03
C PHE A 18 11.95 1.79 2.57
N GLY A 19 10.65 1.58 2.48
CA GLY A 19 10.05 0.38 1.91
C GLY A 19 8.96 0.76 0.92
N LEU A 20 8.77 -0.08 -0.09
CA LEU A 20 7.71 0.06 -1.07
C LEU A 20 6.93 -1.26 -1.14
N GLU A 21 5.62 -1.14 -1.19
CA GLU A 21 4.70 -2.23 -1.49
C GLU A 21 3.95 -1.86 -2.77
N LYS A 22 3.92 -2.76 -3.73
CA LYS A 22 3.19 -2.54 -4.99
C LYS A 22 2.29 -3.71 -5.27
N GLU A 23 1.01 -3.44 -5.30
CA GLU A 23 -0.03 -4.37 -5.70
C GLU A 23 -0.27 -4.27 -7.21
N SER A 24 -0.68 -5.38 -7.82
CA SER A 24 -1.09 -5.42 -9.22
C SER A 24 -2.03 -6.59 -9.46
N LEU A 25 -3.13 -6.35 -10.17
CA LEU A 25 -3.98 -7.43 -10.66
C LEU A 25 -3.32 -8.11 -11.87
N ARG A 26 -3.51 -9.42 -11.98
CA ARG A 26 -3.11 -10.20 -13.15
C ARG A 26 -4.31 -10.35 -14.08
N ILE A 27 -4.06 -10.19 -15.37
CA ILE A 27 -5.08 -10.31 -16.41
C ILE A 27 -4.62 -11.30 -17.48
N ASP A 28 -5.57 -11.94 -18.13
CA ASP A 28 -5.35 -12.75 -19.31
C ASP A 28 -5.17 -11.91 -20.60
N GLY A 29 -4.96 -12.57 -21.72
CA GLY A 29 -4.81 -11.90 -23.02
C GLY A 29 -6.08 -11.23 -23.54
N GLY A 30 -7.24 -11.48 -22.94
CA GLY A 30 -8.53 -10.85 -23.22
C GLY A 30 -8.80 -9.61 -22.35
N GLY A 31 -7.96 -9.35 -21.36
CA GLY A 31 -8.12 -8.25 -20.41
C GLY A 31 -9.02 -8.57 -19.21
N PHE A 32 -9.37 -9.84 -19.00
CA PHE A 32 -10.12 -10.32 -17.84
C PHE A 32 -9.18 -10.72 -16.72
N LEU A 33 -9.68 -10.72 -15.47
CA LEU A 33 -8.90 -11.18 -14.33
C LEU A 33 -8.43 -12.63 -14.53
N ALA A 34 -7.15 -12.87 -14.30
CA ALA A 34 -6.52 -14.17 -14.49
C ALA A 34 -6.96 -15.18 -13.41
N HIS A 35 -7.01 -16.45 -13.77
CA HIS A 35 -7.41 -17.54 -12.86
C HIS A 35 -6.30 -18.56 -12.57
N THR A 36 -5.09 -18.34 -13.09
CA THR A 36 -3.96 -19.22 -12.79
C THR A 36 -3.56 -19.07 -11.31
N PRO A 37 -3.28 -20.14 -10.58
CA PRO A 37 -2.77 -20.10 -9.23
C PRO A 37 -1.53 -19.20 -9.09
N ALA A 38 -1.39 -18.53 -7.95
CA ALA A 38 -0.38 -17.49 -7.75
C ALA A 38 0.97 -17.99 -7.21
N ASP A 39 1.19 -19.27 -7.11
CA ASP A 39 2.44 -19.92 -6.64
C ASP A 39 3.54 -19.99 -7.72
N PHE A 40 3.60 -18.95 -8.54
CA PHE A 40 4.60 -18.79 -9.60
C PHE A 40 5.88 -18.07 -9.15
N ALA A 41 5.90 -17.53 -7.93
CA ALA A 41 7.06 -16.86 -7.36
C ALA A 41 7.29 -17.37 -5.93
N ASP A 42 8.30 -18.23 -5.77
CA ASP A 42 8.75 -18.70 -4.46
C ASP A 42 9.74 -17.68 -3.87
N ASP A 43 9.21 -16.52 -3.50
CA ASP A 43 9.99 -15.42 -2.94
C ASP A 43 9.22 -14.74 -1.81
N VAL A 44 9.92 -14.45 -0.69
CA VAL A 44 9.34 -13.79 0.48
C VAL A 44 8.87 -12.35 0.21
N HIS A 45 9.36 -11.75 -0.87
CA HIS A 45 9.02 -10.40 -1.31
C HIS A 45 7.88 -10.36 -2.35
N ILE A 46 7.38 -11.52 -2.78
CA ILE A 46 6.30 -11.61 -3.77
C ILE A 46 5.18 -12.44 -3.16
N VAL A 47 4.10 -11.78 -2.78
CA VAL A 47 2.98 -12.39 -2.05
C VAL A 47 1.66 -12.13 -2.78
N ARG A 48 0.57 -12.66 -2.22
CA ARG A 48 -0.80 -12.36 -2.63
C ARG A 48 -1.37 -11.32 -1.67
N ASP A 49 -1.96 -10.27 -2.20
CA ASP A 49 -2.66 -9.32 -1.36
C ASP A 49 -4.05 -9.87 -0.97
N PHE A 50 -5.13 -9.29 -1.46
CA PHE A 50 -6.49 -9.72 -1.11
C PHE A 50 -6.91 -10.98 -1.86
N SER A 51 -6.59 -11.09 -3.14
CA SER A 51 -7.04 -12.18 -4.01
C SER A 51 -5.89 -12.97 -4.63
N GLU A 52 -6.20 -14.20 -5.08
CA GLU A 52 -5.24 -15.07 -5.76
C GLU A 52 -4.65 -14.44 -7.04
N ASN A 53 -5.39 -13.54 -7.66
CA ASN A 53 -4.96 -12.83 -8.85
C ASN A 53 -4.43 -11.42 -8.59
N GLN A 54 -4.24 -11.04 -7.34
CA GLN A 54 -3.61 -9.79 -6.94
C GLN A 54 -2.23 -10.06 -6.34
N VAL A 55 -1.20 -9.84 -7.14
CA VAL A 55 0.18 -9.98 -6.69
C VAL A 55 0.62 -8.70 -5.99
N GLU A 56 1.34 -8.86 -4.90
CA GLU A 56 1.96 -7.79 -4.14
C GLU A 56 3.48 -8.01 -4.06
N VAL A 57 4.22 -6.96 -4.35
CA VAL A 57 5.67 -6.91 -4.23
C VAL A 57 6.04 -6.04 -3.04
N ASN A 58 6.72 -6.64 -2.06
CA ASN A 58 7.22 -5.97 -0.85
C ASN A 58 8.74 -5.86 -0.91
N THR A 59 9.27 -4.64 -0.98
CA THR A 59 10.71 -4.46 -0.94
C THR A 59 11.29 -4.73 0.46
N PRO A 60 12.56 -5.10 0.59
CA PRO A 60 13.23 -5.00 1.88
C PRO A 60 13.29 -3.54 2.33
N VAL A 61 13.58 -3.33 3.62
CA VAL A 61 13.87 -1.98 4.13
C VAL A 61 15.21 -1.52 3.55
N CYS A 62 15.17 -0.42 2.82
CA CYS A 62 16.32 0.18 2.14
C CYS A 62 16.80 1.44 2.86
N ALA A 63 18.06 1.80 2.71
CA ALA A 63 18.61 3.00 3.31
C ALA A 63 18.31 4.27 2.51
N THR A 64 17.95 4.13 1.24
CA THR A 64 17.62 5.25 0.35
C THR A 64 16.38 4.98 -0.51
N PRO A 65 15.66 6.03 -0.93
CA PRO A 65 14.56 5.88 -1.89
C PRO A 65 14.99 5.23 -3.21
N ALA A 66 16.20 5.49 -3.68
CA ALA A 66 16.72 4.92 -4.92
C ALA A 66 16.90 3.40 -4.81
N GLU A 67 17.41 2.90 -3.69
CA GLU A 67 17.52 1.46 -3.42
C GLU A 67 16.15 0.80 -3.34
N ALA A 68 15.17 1.45 -2.70
CA ALA A 68 13.81 0.93 -2.63
C ALA A 68 13.17 0.81 -4.03
N ILE A 69 13.35 1.82 -4.89
CA ILE A 69 12.88 1.78 -6.28
C ILE A 69 13.58 0.67 -7.07
N GLN A 70 14.89 0.52 -6.96
CA GLN A 70 15.64 -0.55 -7.64
C GLN A 70 15.18 -1.94 -7.18
N SER A 71 14.95 -2.11 -5.88
CA SER A 71 14.40 -3.35 -5.34
C SER A 71 13.01 -3.64 -5.90
N LEU A 72 12.13 -2.63 -5.94
CA LEU A 72 10.80 -2.78 -6.52
C LEU A 72 10.86 -3.18 -8.00
N GLU A 73 11.70 -2.54 -8.80
CA GLU A 73 11.91 -2.85 -10.21
C GLU A 73 12.41 -4.30 -10.40
N HIS A 74 13.35 -4.72 -9.53
CA HIS A 74 13.87 -6.09 -9.55
C HIS A 74 12.77 -7.13 -9.35
N TYR A 75 12.02 -7.04 -8.25
CA TYR A 75 10.97 -8.00 -7.91
C TYR A 75 9.79 -7.94 -8.89
N ASN A 76 9.39 -6.75 -9.32
CA ASN A 76 8.36 -6.60 -10.34
C ASN A 76 8.79 -7.24 -11.67
N GLY A 77 10.07 -7.16 -12.02
CA GLY A 77 10.65 -7.85 -13.17
C GLY A 77 10.64 -9.38 -13.03
N LEU A 78 10.81 -9.92 -11.81
CA LEU A 78 10.66 -11.36 -11.55
C LEU A 78 9.21 -11.78 -11.78
N VAL A 79 8.24 -11.06 -11.23
CA VAL A 79 6.81 -11.34 -11.44
C VAL A 79 6.47 -11.33 -12.93
N GLN A 80 6.85 -10.29 -13.66
CA GLN A 80 6.56 -10.17 -15.10
C GLN A 80 7.11 -11.35 -15.91
N ARG A 81 8.33 -11.79 -15.61
CA ARG A 81 8.93 -12.97 -16.27
C ARG A 81 8.20 -14.25 -15.91
N ALA A 82 7.81 -14.42 -14.65
CA ALA A 82 7.09 -15.60 -14.21
C ALA A 82 5.74 -15.74 -14.90
N ILE A 83 4.92 -14.68 -14.91
CA ILE A 83 3.60 -14.72 -15.54
C ILE A 83 3.65 -14.80 -17.07
N ALA A 84 4.69 -14.26 -17.70
CA ALA A 84 4.89 -14.38 -19.14
C ALA A 84 5.19 -15.83 -19.59
N ASN A 85 5.69 -16.66 -18.68
CA ASN A 85 6.02 -18.06 -18.91
C ASN A 85 4.90 -19.04 -18.52
N LEU A 86 3.78 -18.55 -17.98
CA LEU A 86 2.63 -19.40 -17.69
C LEU A 86 2.04 -19.98 -18.99
N PRO A 87 1.41 -21.17 -18.94
CA PRO A 87 0.75 -21.78 -20.11
C PRO A 87 -0.29 -20.83 -20.73
N GLU A 88 -1.06 -20.16 -19.90
CA GLU A 88 -1.94 -19.06 -20.28
C GLU A 88 -1.19 -17.78 -19.96
N ARG A 89 -0.62 -17.16 -20.98
CA ARG A 89 0.15 -15.93 -20.82
C ARG A 89 -0.68 -14.85 -20.14
N GLU A 90 -0.18 -14.36 -19.03
CA GLU A 90 -0.79 -13.30 -18.28
C GLU A 90 0.02 -12.00 -18.35
N LEU A 91 -0.63 -10.90 -17.99
CA LEU A 91 -0.05 -9.56 -17.90
C LEU A 91 -0.39 -8.94 -16.55
N LEU A 92 0.44 -8.02 -16.07
CA LEU A 92 0.08 -7.16 -14.95
C LEU A 92 -0.78 -6.00 -15.45
N TRP A 93 -1.91 -5.78 -14.79
CA TRP A 93 -2.76 -4.61 -15.02
C TRP A 93 -2.05 -3.36 -14.54
N PRO A 94 -1.85 -2.32 -15.37
CA PRO A 94 -0.98 -1.19 -15.04
C PRO A 94 -1.64 -0.11 -14.17
N PHE A 95 -2.94 -0.22 -13.90
CA PHE A 95 -3.70 0.81 -13.19
C PHE A 95 -4.09 0.35 -11.78
N SER A 96 -4.28 1.30 -10.87
CA SER A 96 -4.77 1.04 -9.51
C SER A 96 -6.23 0.59 -9.49
N ASN A 97 -7.06 1.18 -10.35
CA ASN A 97 -8.45 0.77 -10.48
C ASN A 97 -8.53 -0.53 -11.27
N PRO A 98 -9.42 -1.46 -10.90
CA PRO A 98 -9.50 -2.76 -11.55
C PRO A 98 -9.91 -2.66 -13.03
N PRO A 99 -9.56 -3.67 -13.85
CA PRO A 99 -10.07 -3.85 -15.20
C PRO A 99 -11.55 -4.25 -15.18
N TYR A 100 -12.10 -4.61 -16.33
CA TYR A 100 -13.43 -5.21 -16.41
C TYR A 100 -13.53 -6.46 -15.53
N ILE A 101 -14.54 -6.48 -14.65
CA ILE A 101 -14.82 -7.60 -13.75
C ILE A 101 -16.18 -8.21 -14.15
N LEU A 102 -16.15 -9.45 -14.64
CA LEU A 102 -17.36 -10.13 -15.11
C LEU A 102 -18.29 -10.45 -13.95
N ASN A 103 -17.75 -10.98 -12.86
CA ASN A 103 -18.50 -11.28 -11.64
C ASN A 103 -17.57 -11.34 -10.41
N GLU A 104 -18.14 -11.39 -9.20
CA GLU A 104 -17.38 -11.41 -7.94
C GLU A 104 -16.52 -12.65 -7.77
N LYS A 105 -16.83 -13.76 -8.45
CA LYS A 105 -16.05 -15.00 -8.42
C LYS A 105 -14.70 -14.84 -9.13
N ASP A 106 -14.56 -13.83 -9.98
CA ASP A 106 -13.31 -13.52 -10.67
C ASP A 106 -12.27 -12.89 -9.71
N ILE A 107 -12.68 -12.62 -8.47
CA ILE A 107 -11.83 -12.12 -7.38
C ILE A 107 -11.79 -13.21 -6.28
N PRO A 108 -11.08 -14.33 -6.49
CA PRO A 108 -10.97 -15.40 -5.50
C PRO A 108 -10.10 -14.94 -4.32
N ILE A 109 -10.62 -15.06 -3.11
CA ILE A 109 -9.88 -14.71 -1.89
C ILE A 109 -8.61 -15.54 -1.79
N ALA A 110 -7.47 -14.90 -1.50
CA ALA A 110 -6.19 -15.56 -1.33
C ALA A 110 -6.22 -16.53 -0.14
N GLN A 111 -5.80 -17.77 -0.41
CA GLN A 111 -5.84 -18.86 0.58
C GLN A 111 -4.46 -19.05 1.21
N TYR A 112 -4.41 -19.00 2.52
CA TYR A 112 -3.23 -19.27 3.34
C TYR A 112 -3.53 -20.41 4.30
N PHE A 113 -2.51 -21.21 4.59
CA PHE A 113 -2.64 -22.44 5.39
C PHE A 113 -1.66 -22.45 6.56
N GLY A 114 -1.88 -23.37 7.51
CA GLY A 114 -1.01 -23.54 8.68
C GLY A 114 -1.02 -22.31 9.57
N ASP A 115 0.15 -21.82 9.94
CA ASP A 115 0.32 -20.67 10.84
C ASP A 115 -0.20 -19.36 10.22
N ASP A 116 -0.33 -19.31 8.92
CA ASP A 116 -0.82 -18.16 8.16
C ASP A 116 -2.34 -18.18 7.89
N ALA A 117 -3.08 -19.20 8.34
CA ALA A 117 -4.52 -19.34 8.08
C ALA A 117 -5.34 -18.10 8.47
N GLY A 118 -4.95 -17.39 9.53
CA GLY A 118 -5.57 -16.14 9.96
C GLY A 118 -5.56 -15.03 8.90
N LYS A 119 -4.64 -15.09 7.94
CA LYS A 119 -4.61 -14.15 6.81
C LYS A 119 -5.80 -14.36 5.86
N THR A 120 -6.25 -15.61 5.68
CA THR A 120 -7.46 -15.92 4.91
C THR A 120 -8.71 -15.44 5.64
N GLU A 121 -8.83 -15.74 6.94
CA GLU A 121 -9.97 -15.32 7.76
C GLU A 121 -10.15 -13.79 7.76
N TYR A 122 -9.04 -13.05 7.83
CA TYR A 122 -9.08 -11.59 7.74
C TYR A 122 -9.59 -11.10 6.38
N ARG A 123 -9.20 -11.74 5.28
CA ARG A 123 -9.67 -11.40 3.92
C ARG A 123 -11.14 -11.75 3.72
N GLU A 124 -11.60 -12.85 4.29
CA GLU A 124 -13.02 -13.21 4.31
C GLU A 124 -13.83 -12.13 5.06
N TYR A 125 -13.36 -11.69 6.22
CA TYR A 125 -13.96 -10.58 6.95
C TYR A 125 -14.02 -9.30 6.12
N LEU A 126 -12.96 -8.94 5.40
CA LEU A 126 -12.95 -7.77 4.50
C LEU A 126 -13.95 -7.94 3.35
N SER A 127 -14.03 -9.15 2.77
CA SER A 127 -15.00 -9.49 1.74
C SER A 127 -16.44 -9.29 2.20
N ASP A 128 -16.76 -9.78 3.39
CA ASP A 128 -18.10 -9.66 3.98
C ASP A 128 -18.46 -8.21 4.31
N ARG A 129 -17.49 -7.45 4.79
CA ARG A 129 -17.68 -6.05 5.21
C ARG A 129 -17.77 -5.07 4.05
N TYR A 130 -16.95 -5.21 3.03
CA TYR A 130 -16.79 -4.23 1.95
C TYR A 130 -17.21 -4.75 0.57
N GLY A 131 -17.29 -6.08 0.40
CA GLY A 131 -17.45 -6.72 -0.90
C GLY A 131 -16.13 -6.85 -1.65
N ARG A 132 -15.96 -7.88 -2.48
CA ARG A 132 -14.70 -8.18 -3.17
C ARG A 132 -14.33 -7.13 -4.21
N TYR A 133 -15.31 -6.50 -4.86
CA TYR A 133 -15.05 -5.46 -5.85
C TYR A 133 -14.21 -4.31 -5.29
N LYS A 134 -14.52 -3.86 -4.06
CA LYS A 134 -13.79 -2.78 -3.41
C LYS A 134 -12.38 -3.18 -3.01
N MET A 135 -12.14 -4.47 -2.82
CA MET A 135 -10.82 -5.01 -2.49
C MET A 135 -9.92 -5.22 -3.72
N ALA A 136 -10.46 -5.07 -4.94
CA ALA A 136 -9.69 -5.22 -6.17
C ALA A 136 -8.89 -3.98 -6.59
N PHE A 137 -8.88 -2.92 -5.79
CA PHE A 137 -7.96 -1.81 -6.00
C PHE A 137 -6.53 -2.26 -5.70
N SER A 138 -5.61 -1.78 -6.50
CA SER A 138 -4.17 -2.01 -6.33
C SER A 138 -3.47 -0.72 -5.98
N GLY A 139 -2.75 -0.71 -4.88
CA GLY A 139 -2.04 0.45 -4.36
C GLY A 139 -0.53 0.41 -4.61
N ILE A 140 0.09 1.55 -4.36
CA ILE A 140 1.52 1.64 -4.08
C ILE A 140 1.63 2.28 -2.71
N HIS A 141 2.18 1.54 -1.74
CA HIS A 141 2.39 2.01 -0.38
C HIS A 141 3.85 2.40 -0.20
N LEU A 142 4.07 3.53 0.43
CA LEU A 142 5.40 4.00 0.82
C LEU A 142 5.52 3.89 2.33
N ASN A 143 6.41 3.02 2.79
CA ASN A 143 6.75 2.85 4.19
C ASN A 143 8.01 3.64 4.49
N TYR A 144 7.94 4.50 5.49
CA TYR A 144 9.05 5.33 5.92
C TYR A 144 9.20 5.31 7.44
N SER A 145 10.44 5.18 7.90
CA SER A 145 10.79 5.37 9.30
C SER A 145 11.96 6.33 9.42
N PHE A 146 11.87 7.27 10.36
CA PHE A 146 13.00 8.15 10.65
C PHE A 146 14.19 7.38 11.21
N GLY A 147 15.39 7.83 10.88
CA GLY A 147 16.62 7.30 11.45
C GLY A 147 16.67 7.51 12.98
N GLU A 148 17.23 6.55 13.71
CA GLU A 148 17.33 6.65 15.17
C GLU A 148 18.19 7.84 15.60
N ALA A 149 19.20 8.19 14.83
CA ALA A 149 20.07 9.34 15.11
C ALA A 149 19.29 10.64 15.14
N LEU A 150 18.37 10.85 14.16
CA LEU A 150 17.49 12.03 14.15
C LEU A 150 16.59 12.07 15.40
N LEU A 151 15.93 10.94 15.71
CA LEU A 151 15.00 10.89 16.84
C LEU A 151 15.69 11.08 18.18
N ARG A 152 16.94 10.60 18.32
CA ARG A 152 17.74 10.82 19.54
C ARG A 152 18.19 12.26 19.66
N ALA A 153 18.69 12.89 18.58
CA ALA A 153 19.06 14.30 18.60
C ALA A 153 17.86 15.19 18.97
N ASP A 154 16.70 14.93 18.37
CA ASP A 154 15.46 15.65 18.68
C ASP A 154 14.99 15.43 20.13
N TYR A 155 15.14 14.21 20.65
CA TYR A 155 14.84 13.87 22.04
C TYR A 155 15.71 14.66 23.04
N GLU A 156 17.01 14.74 22.80
CA GLU A 156 17.93 15.49 23.69
C GLU A 156 17.55 16.97 23.74
N LEU A 157 17.19 17.58 22.62
CA LEU A 157 16.72 18.97 22.58
C LEU A 157 15.40 19.12 23.33
N ALA A 158 14.43 18.24 23.08
CA ALA A 158 13.14 18.27 23.76
C ALA A 158 13.30 18.15 25.29
N ARG A 159 14.22 17.28 25.74
CA ARG A 159 14.58 17.14 27.18
C ARG A 159 15.22 18.38 27.77
N ALA A 160 16.05 19.07 27.00
CA ALA A 160 16.70 20.30 27.44
C ALA A 160 15.72 21.49 27.54
N GLU A 161 14.72 21.50 26.65
CA GLU A 161 13.73 22.59 26.58
C GLU A 161 12.59 22.45 27.57
N SER A 162 12.20 21.21 27.90
CA SER A 162 11.00 20.96 28.71
C SER A 162 11.18 19.85 29.73
N PRO A 163 10.92 20.12 31.03
CA PRO A 163 10.87 19.10 32.06
C PRO A 163 9.71 18.10 31.85
N ASP A 164 8.69 18.47 31.06
CA ASP A 164 7.54 17.59 30.74
C ASP A 164 7.82 16.63 29.58
N ALA A 165 9.00 16.72 28.92
CA ALA A 165 9.39 15.77 27.91
C ALA A 165 9.53 14.36 28.51
N PRO A 166 9.16 13.30 27.77
CA PRO A 166 9.27 11.93 28.24
C PRO A 166 10.64 11.62 28.85
N ALA A 167 10.64 10.90 29.99
CA ALA A 167 11.88 10.61 30.71
C ALA A 167 12.78 9.58 29.97
N ILE A 168 12.18 8.75 29.11
CA ILE A 168 12.87 7.72 28.34
C ILE A 168 12.65 7.89 26.84
N PHE A 169 13.64 7.54 26.06
CA PHE A 169 13.65 7.72 24.62
C PHE A 169 12.51 6.95 23.90
N GLU A 170 12.23 5.74 24.32
CA GLU A 170 11.17 4.91 23.72
C GLU A 170 9.81 5.59 23.82
N ALA A 171 9.48 6.16 24.98
CA ALA A 171 8.22 6.88 25.15
C ALA A 171 8.16 8.16 24.30
N TYR A 172 9.30 8.83 24.13
CA TYR A 172 9.41 9.99 23.24
C TYR A 172 9.18 9.59 21.77
N ARG A 173 9.86 8.52 21.31
CA ARG A 173 9.71 7.98 19.96
C ARG A 173 8.27 7.61 19.68
N ASP A 174 7.61 6.90 20.58
CA ASP A 174 6.22 6.47 20.40
C ASP A 174 5.27 7.68 20.30
N GLN A 175 5.45 8.68 21.15
CA GLN A 175 4.69 9.95 21.05
C GLN A 175 4.98 10.71 19.76
N PHE A 176 6.22 10.68 19.28
CA PHE A 176 6.59 11.29 18.01
C PHE A 176 5.81 10.67 16.84
N TYR A 177 5.76 9.33 16.77
CA TYR A 177 5.02 8.64 15.71
C TYR A 177 3.51 8.80 15.81
N VAL A 178 2.95 8.84 17.01
CA VAL A 178 1.52 9.17 17.19
C VAL A 178 1.20 10.56 16.63
N ARG A 179 1.99 11.58 16.98
CA ARG A 179 1.81 12.94 16.44
C ARG A 179 2.05 13.01 14.92
N LEU A 180 3.00 12.24 14.41
CA LEU A 180 3.23 12.14 12.97
C LEU A 180 1.99 11.58 12.28
N ALA A 181 1.38 10.52 12.80
CA ALA A 181 0.17 9.93 12.25
C ALA A 181 -1.01 10.92 12.27
N GLU A 182 -1.21 11.63 13.39
CA GLU A 182 -2.22 12.69 13.50
C GLU A 182 -2.01 13.79 12.44
N ASN A 183 -0.76 14.23 12.25
CA ASN A 183 -0.43 15.22 11.23
C ASN A 183 -0.63 14.68 9.81
N CYS A 184 -0.27 13.42 9.54
CA CYS A 184 -0.52 12.78 8.24
C CYS A 184 -2.01 12.75 7.92
N VAL A 185 -2.88 12.46 8.90
CA VAL A 185 -4.34 12.55 8.72
C VAL A 185 -4.78 13.98 8.45
N ALA A 186 -4.34 14.95 9.27
CA ALA A 186 -4.74 16.35 9.14
C ALA A 186 -4.32 16.99 7.80
N TYR A 187 -3.18 16.57 7.25
CA TYR A 187 -2.61 17.09 6.01
C TYR A 187 -2.70 16.10 4.82
N SER A 188 -3.49 15.02 4.94
CA SER A 188 -3.64 13.98 3.92
C SER A 188 -4.08 14.52 2.55
N TRP A 189 -4.81 15.64 2.52
CA TRP A 189 -5.21 16.31 1.28
C TRP A 189 -4.01 16.74 0.41
N ILE A 190 -2.86 17.08 1.01
CA ILE A 190 -1.63 17.42 0.28
C ILE A 190 -1.11 16.16 -0.44
N LEU A 191 -1.07 15.03 0.29
CA LEU A 191 -0.64 13.75 -0.29
C LEU A 191 -1.58 13.35 -1.43
N THR A 192 -2.89 13.46 -1.22
CA THR A 192 -3.88 13.18 -2.27
C THR A 192 -3.67 14.07 -3.49
N ALA A 193 -3.44 15.37 -3.30
CA ALA A 193 -3.23 16.31 -4.41
C ALA A 193 -1.97 15.99 -5.24
N VAL A 194 -0.93 15.45 -4.61
CA VAL A 194 0.35 15.16 -5.29
C VAL A 194 0.39 13.75 -5.87
N MET A 195 -0.23 12.77 -5.22
CA MET A 195 -0.05 11.35 -5.51
C MET A 195 -1.27 10.71 -6.18
N ALA A 196 -2.45 11.31 -6.10
CA ALA A 196 -3.65 10.72 -6.66
C ALA A 196 -3.66 10.79 -8.20
N ALA A 197 -3.71 9.64 -8.86
CA ALA A 197 -3.55 9.52 -10.31
C ALA A 197 -4.56 8.56 -10.97
N SER A 198 -5.65 8.17 -10.29
CA SER A 198 -6.57 7.14 -10.78
C SER A 198 -8.03 7.62 -10.77
N PRO A 199 -8.39 8.64 -11.59
CA PRO A 199 -9.74 9.19 -11.62
C PRO A 199 -10.73 8.35 -12.47
N VAL A 200 -10.24 7.35 -13.22
CA VAL A 200 -11.03 6.55 -14.16
C VAL A 200 -11.09 5.10 -13.71
N CYS A 201 -12.24 4.47 -13.78
CA CYS A 201 -12.44 3.05 -13.58
C CYS A 201 -13.32 2.47 -14.68
N ASP A 202 -13.29 1.14 -14.84
CA ASP A 202 -14.19 0.44 -15.74
C ASP A 202 -15.65 0.55 -15.24
N SER A 203 -16.62 0.66 -16.16
CA SER A 203 -18.02 0.80 -15.83
C SER A 203 -18.59 -0.42 -15.07
N SER A 204 -18.06 -1.62 -15.32
CA SER A 204 -18.46 -2.83 -14.60
C SER A 204 -18.18 -2.74 -13.09
N PHE A 205 -17.15 -2.01 -12.68
CA PHE A 205 -16.86 -1.76 -11.28
C PHE A 205 -17.98 -0.95 -10.62
N VAL A 206 -18.48 0.09 -11.29
CA VAL A 206 -19.59 0.91 -10.78
C VAL A 206 -20.88 0.12 -10.71
N GLU A 207 -21.26 -0.56 -11.80
CA GLU A 207 -22.51 -1.32 -11.89
C GLU A 207 -22.58 -2.47 -10.89
N LYS A 208 -21.49 -3.21 -10.72
CA LYS A 208 -21.42 -4.40 -9.89
C LYS A 208 -20.94 -4.13 -8.46
N GLY A 209 -20.21 -3.06 -8.26
CA GLY A 209 -19.80 -2.59 -6.94
C GLY A 209 -20.94 -2.05 -6.07
N ARG A 210 -22.19 -2.10 -6.58
CA ARG A 210 -23.41 -1.63 -5.92
C ARG A 210 -23.38 -0.18 -5.49
N ILE A 211 -22.69 0.64 -6.24
CA ILE A 211 -22.68 2.06 -6.02
C ILE A 211 -23.57 2.67 -7.09
N GLY A 212 -24.83 2.83 -6.72
CA GLY A 212 -25.75 3.66 -7.49
C GLY A 212 -25.28 5.10 -7.32
N GLY A 213 -25.07 5.79 -8.40
CA GLY A 213 -24.76 7.20 -8.34
C GLY A 213 -24.12 7.71 -9.59
N ASP A 214 -24.22 9.00 -9.75
CA ASP A 214 -23.68 9.71 -10.86
C ASP A 214 -22.14 9.52 -10.93
N LEU A 215 -21.65 9.39 -12.14
CA LEU A 215 -20.21 9.36 -12.43
C LEU A 215 -19.51 10.53 -11.74
N PHE A 216 -18.47 10.22 -10.98
CA PHE A 216 -17.70 11.23 -10.26
C PHE A 216 -17.07 12.22 -11.21
N GLN A 217 -17.50 13.46 -11.13
CA GLN A 217 -16.84 14.57 -11.80
C GLN A 217 -15.92 15.29 -10.81
N GLY A 218 -14.65 15.42 -11.16
CA GLY A 218 -13.70 16.25 -10.43
C GLY A 218 -12.94 15.60 -9.30
N LEU A 219 -12.92 14.27 -9.17
CA LEU A 219 -12.12 13.57 -8.18
C LEU A 219 -10.71 13.26 -8.68
N ALA A 220 -9.74 13.40 -7.79
CA ALA A 220 -8.35 13.08 -8.08
C ALA A 220 -8.09 11.56 -8.15
N THR A 221 -8.85 10.78 -7.40
CA THR A 221 -8.79 9.31 -7.40
C THR A 221 -10.12 8.71 -6.99
N VAL A 222 -10.50 7.60 -7.63
CA VAL A 222 -11.72 6.84 -7.32
C VAL A 222 -11.66 6.27 -5.90
N ARG A 223 -10.48 5.85 -5.42
CA ARG A 223 -10.32 5.27 -4.07
C ARG A 223 -10.71 6.25 -2.96
N CYS A 224 -10.51 7.54 -3.14
CA CYS A 224 -10.90 8.59 -2.19
C CYS A 224 -12.35 9.05 -2.36
N SER A 225 -13.17 8.32 -3.06
CA SER A 225 -14.59 8.58 -3.27
C SER A 225 -15.45 7.53 -2.55
N GLU A 226 -16.76 7.63 -2.68
CA GLU A 226 -17.72 6.62 -2.20
C GLU A 226 -17.54 5.25 -2.88
N LEU A 227 -16.85 5.19 -4.02
CA LEU A 227 -16.50 3.95 -4.72
C LEU A 227 -15.38 3.19 -4.02
N GLY A 228 -14.46 3.89 -3.39
CA GLY A 228 -13.41 3.30 -2.60
C GLY A 228 -13.91 2.80 -1.24
N TYR A 229 -13.01 2.25 -0.46
CA TYR A 229 -13.26 1.97 0.95
C TYR A 229 -12.35 2.84 1.81
N TRP A 230 -12.87 3.22 2.97
CA TRP A 230 -12.14 3.99 3.96
C TRP A 230 -11.87 3.10 5.16
N ASN A 231 -10.61 2.93 5.52
CA ASN A 231 -10.26 2.45 6.84
C ASN A 231 -10.30 3.67 7.77
N PHE A 232 -11.43 3.86 8.45
CA PHE A 232 -11.46 4.71 9.62
C PHE A 232 -10.92 3.88 10.78
N PHE A 233 -9.79 4.28 11.29
CA PHE A 233 -9.21 3.77 12.54
C PHE A 233 -9.97 4.34 13.73
#